data_5c487e2dcbacaf8b4707daa84176ad63
#
_entry.id   5c487e2dcbacaf8b4707daa84176ad63
#
_cell.length_a   1.000
_cell.length_b   1.000
_cell.length_c   1.000
_cell.angle_alpha   90.00
_cell.angle_beta   90.00
_cell.angle_gamma   90.00
#
_symmetry.space_group_name_H-M   'P 1'
#
loop_
_entity.id
_entity.type
_entity.pdbx_description
1 polymer ?
#
loop_
_entity_poly.entity_id
_entity_poly.type
_entity_poly.pdbx_seq_one_letter_code
_entity_poly.pdbx_strand_id
1 'polypeptide(L)'
;EEETQIYYSKLKEEYYRKFCREDEPSFHLVAGAEDFFDSLKEKKIPFTIASASIKENIDFFVESFHLDKWIDPETILYDDGTYASKIEMFEDASQVIGVPLPDCAIIEDSISGIQSAWQSGCRNIIVVDSANKRQEYEQLPGVVKVINTFEDL
;
A
#
# COMPACT_ATOMS: atom_id res chain seq x y z
N GLU A 1 -25.26 8.07 19.08
CA GLU A 1 -24.71 8.54 17.80
C GLU A 1 -23.39 7.82 17.44
N GLU A 2 -22.46 7.68 18.38
CA GLU A 2 -21.17 7.02 18.16
C GLU A 2 -21.31 5.54 17.81
N GLU A 3 -22.15 4.80 18.54
CA GLU A 3 -22.43 3.39 18.26
C GLU A 3 -23.07 3.20 16.88
N THR A 4 -23.95 4.13 16.47
CA THR A 4 -24.56 4.11 15.15
C THR A 4 -23.55 4.36 14.03
N GLN A 5 -22.62 5.29 14.22
CA GLN A 5 -21.53 5.56 13.28
C GLN A 5 -20.59 4.36 13.13
N ILE A 6 -20.24 3.70 14.24
CA ILE A 6 -19.41 2.49 14.23
C ILE A 6 -20.14 1.37 13.48
N TYR A 7 -21.42 1.18 13.68
CA TYR A 7 -22.21 0.18 12.98
C TYR A 7 -22.22 0.40 11.46
N TYR A 8 -22.49 1.62 11.00
CA TYR A 8 -22.47 1.93 9.57
C TYR A 8 -21.08 1.82 8.94
N SER A 9 -20.05 2.17 9.67
CA SER A 9 -18.67 2.01 9.22
C SER A 9 -18.34 0.53 8.98
N LYS A 10 -18.66 -0.35 9.93
CA LYS A 10 -18.45 -1.80 9.77
C LYS A 10 -19.25 -2.38 8.60
N LEU A 11 -20.51 -1.97 8.46
CA LEU A 11 -21.36 -2.42 7.37
C LEU A 11 -20.81 -2.00 6.01
N LYS A 12 -20.29 -0.78 5.89
CA LYS A 12 -19.63 -0.28 4.68
C LYS A 12 -18.44 -1.17 4.30
N GLU A 13 -17.60 -1.55 5.26
CA GLU A 13 -16.42 -2.38 5.00
C GLU A 13 -16.79 -3.82 4.63
N GLU A 14 -17.86 -4.38 5.22
CA GLU A 14 -18.40 -5.68 4.82
C GLU A 14 -18.93 -5.67 3.39
N TYR A 15 -19.66 -4.63 2.99
CA TYR A 15 -20.13 -4.44 1.61
C TYR A 15 -18.96 -4.29 0.63
N TYR A 16 -17.91 -3.56 1.01
CA TYR A 16 -16.72 -3.42 0.19
C TYR A 16 -16.09 -4.78 -0.12
N ARG A 17 -15.88 -5.61 0.90
CA ARG A 17 -15.33 -6.96 0.71
C ARG A 17 -16.24 -7.84 -0.14
N LYS A 18 -17.55 -7.73 0.02
CA LYS A 18 -18.52 -8.44 -0.79
C LYS A 18 -18.42 -8.05 -2.26
N PHE A 19 -18.38 -6.75 -2.56
CA PHE A 19 -18.20 -6.25 -3.93
C PHE A 19 -16.89 -6.74 -4.55
N CYS A 20 -15.80 -6.75 -3.82
CA CYS A 20 -14.53 -7.30 -4.30
C CYS A 20 -14.64 -8.77 -4.69
N ARG A 21 -15.35 -9.58 -3.90
CA ARG A 21 -15.56 -11.01 -4.22
C ARG A 21 -16.43 -11.22 -5.45
N GLU A 22 -17.39 -10.35 -5.67
CA GLU A 22 -18.33 -10.44 -6.81
C GLU A 22 -17.74 -9.89 -8.11
N ASP A 23 -16.75 -9.01 -8.03
CA ASP A 23 -16.10 -8.38 -9.17
C ASP A 23 -14.70 -8.97 -9.44
N GLU A 24 -14.65 -10.29 -9.65
CA GLU A 24 -13.41 -11.02 -9.92
C GLU A 24 -12.57 -10.42 -11.06
N PRO A 25 -13.14 -9.93 -12.18
CA PRO A 25 -12.34 -9.36 -13.26
C PRO A 25 -11.55 -8.11 -12.88
N SER A 26 -12.05 -7.31 -11.93
CA SER A 26 -11.41 -6.06 -11.48
C SER A 26 -10.63 -6.24 -10.16
N PHE A 27 -10.94 -7.29 -9.41
CA PHE A 27 -10.32 -7.56 -8.12
C PHE A 27 -9.08 -8.43 -8.27
N HIS A 28 -7.96 -7.80 -8.59
CA HIS A 28 -6.66 -8.46 -8.76
C HIS A 28 -5.54 -7.50 -8.37
N LEU A 29 -4.35 -8.05 -8.15
CA LEU A 29 -3.15 -7.25 -7.98
C LEU A 29 -2.81 -6.52 -9.30
N VAL A 30 -2.13 -5.38 -9.18
CA VAL A 30 -1.60 -4.66 -10.35
C VAL A 30 -0.71 -5.62 -11.15
N ALA A 31 -0.83 -5.57 -12.48
CA ALA A 31 -0.07 -6.43 -13.38
C ALA A 31 1.44 -6.37 -13.06
N GLY A 32 2.07 -7.54 -13.01
CA GLY A 32 3.49 -7.68 -12.69
C GLY A 32 3.82 -7.65 -11.20
N ALA A 33 2.85 -7.45 -10.30
CA ALA A 33 3.11 -7.36 -8.86
C ALA A 33 3.69 -8.67 -8.31
N GLU A 34 3.16 -9.82 -8.69
CA GLU A 34 3.64 -11.12 -8.21
C GLU A 34 5.09 -11.37 -8.64
N ASP A 35 5.44 -11.13 -9.90
CA ASP A 35 6.80 -11.27 -10.41
C ASP A 35 7.75 -10.28 -9.72
N PHE A 36 7.27 -9.09 -9.43
CA PHE A 36 8.02 -8.08 -8.69
C PHE A 36 8.32 -8.55 -7.26
N PHE A 37 7.34 -9.09 -6.55
CA PHE A 37 7.52 -9.65 -5.20
C PHE A 37 8.47 -10.84 -5.22
N ASP A 38 8.36 -11.72 -6.19
CA ASP A 38 9.30 -12.84 -6.39
C ASP A 38 10.73 -12.33 -6.56
N SER A 39 10.92 -11.29 -7.37
CA SER A 39 12.22 -10.66 -7.61
C SER A 39 12.82 -10.05 -6.33
N LEU A 40 12.02 -9.36 -5.53
CA LEU A 40 12.45 -8.79 -4.26
C LEU A 40 12.90 -9.89 -3.29
N LYS A 41 12.15 -10.97 -3.23
CA LYS A 41 12.45 -12.11 -2.38
C LYS A 41 13.73 -12.84 -2.80
N GLU A 42 13.90 -13.06 -4.10
CA GLU A 42 15.09 -13.66 -4.67
C GLU A 42 16.36 -12.83 -4.37
N LYS A 43 16.25 -11.51 -4.49
CA LYS A 43 17.34 -10.57 -4.19
C LYS A 43 17.53 -10.30 -2.71
N LYS A 44 16.70 -10.88 -1.85
CA LYS A 44 16.68 -10.66 -0.39
C LYS A 44 16.50 -9.20 0.01
N ILE A 45 15.71 -8.46 -0.76
CA ILE A 45 15.32 -7.09 -0.44
C ILE A 45 14.12 -7.14 0.50
N PRO A 46 14.24 -6.60 1.73
CA PRO A 46 13.12 -6.60 2.67
C PRO A 46 12.03 -5.65 2.20
N PHE A 47 10.78 -6.05 2.35
CA PHE A 47 9.63 -5.21 2.01
C PHE A 47 8.40 -5.58 2.84
N THR A 48 7.49 -4.66 2.96
CA THR A 48 6.18 -4.86 3.59
C THR A 48 5.14 -3.98 2.91
N ILE A 49 3.93 -4.02 3.42
CA ILE A 49 2.80 -3.20 2.96
C ILE A 49 2.38 -2.29 4.09
N ALA A 50 2.11 -1.03 3.76
CA ALA A 50 1.49 -0.05 4.64
C ALA A 50 0.20 0.42 4.00
N SER A 51 -0.94 0.14 4.63
CA SER A 51 -2.26 0.42 4.08
C SER A 51 -3.11 1.21 5.07
N ALA A 52 -3.86 2.18 4.56
CA ALA A 52 -4.85 2.91 5.34
C ALA A 52 -6.16 2.11 5.58
N SER A 53 -6.21 0.87 5.13
CA SER A 53 -7.35 -0.03 5.38
C SER A 53 -7.30 -0.63 6.77
N ILE A 54 -8.47 -1.03 7.27
CA ILE A 54 -8.60 -1.72 8.56
C ILE A 54 -8.08 -3.17 8.48
N LYS A 55 -7.83 -3.76 9.64
CA LYS A 55 -7.26 -5.12 9.72
C LYS A 55 -8.08 -6.17 8.96
N GLU A 56 -9.39 -6.13 9.05
CA GLU A 56 -10.28 -7.09 8.39
C GLU A 56 -10.12 -7.05 6.86
N ASN A 57 -9.89 -5.87 6.29
CA ASN A 57 -9.60 -5.73 4.86
C ASN A 57 -8.21 -6.26 4.52
N ILE A 58 -7.22 -6.02 5.37
CA ILE A 58 -5.87 -6.57 5.18
C ILE A 58 -5.90 -8.09 5.21
N ASP A 59 -6.57 -8.69 6.20
CA ASP A 59 -6.72 -10.15 6.29
C ASP A 59 -7.40 -10.71 5.03
N PHE A 60 -8.42 -10.02 4.54
CA PHE A 60 -9.10 -10.37 3.30
C PHE A 60 -8.18 -10.30 2.08
N PHE A 61 -7.34 -9.27 1.96
CA PHE A 61 -6.37 -9.16 0.85
C PHE A 61 -5.27 -10.22 0.96
N VAL A 62 -4.76 -10.48 2.16
CA VAL A 62 -3.77 -11.55 2.38
C VAL A 62 -4.31 -12.90 1.93
N GLU A 63 -5.54 -13.24 2.30
CA GLU A 63 -6.19 -14.47 1.91
C GLU A 63 -6.48 -14.51 0.40
N SER A 64 -7.05 -13.44 -0.15
CA SER A 64 -7.48 -13.40 -1.56
C SER A 64 -6.31 -13.45 -2.53
N PHE A 65 -5.20 -12.79 -2.21
CA PHE A 65 -4.03 -12.70 -3.08
C PHE A 65 -2.86 -13.58 -2.63
N HIS A 66 -3.04 -14.35 -1.56
CA HIS A 66 -1.98 -15.20 -0.99
C HIS A 66 -0.70 -14.41 -0.68
N LEU A 67 -0.85 -13.22 -0.09
CA LEU A 67 0.27 -12.33 0.21
C LEU A 67 1.26 -12.92 1.22
N ASP A 68 0.82 -13.86 2.05
CA ASP A 68 1.66 -14.62 2.98
C ASP A 68 2.77 -15.43 2.31
N LYS A 69 2.67 -15.64 1.00
CA LYS A 69 3.73 -16.23 0.18
C LYS A 69 5.00 -15.37 0.14
N TRP A 70 4.84 -14.06 0.24
CA TRP A 70 5.96 -13.09 0.12
C TRP A 70 6.21 -12.30 1.39
N ILE A 71 5.18 -12.02 2.17
CA ILE A 71 5.23 -11.11 3.32
C ILE A 71 4.66 -11.85 4.52
N ASP A 72 5.33 -11.74 5.67
CA ASP A 72 4.73 -12.14 6.96
C ASP A 72 3.55 -11.21 7.25
N PRO A 73 2.31 -11.72 7.33
CA PRO A 73 1.13 -10.90 7.58
C PRO A 73 1.20 -10.07 8.86
N GLU A 74 1.92 -10.55 9.87
CA GLU A 74 2.12 -9.82 11.13
C GLU A 74 2.94 -8.54 10.97
N THR A 75 3.68 -8.40 9.86
CA THR A 75 4.51 -7.23 9.56
C THR A 75 3.77 -6.18 8.74
N ILE A 76 2.58 -6.46 8.25
CA ILE A 76 1.79 -5.52 7.44
C ILE A 76 1.22 -4.44 8.34
N LEU A 77 1.44 -3.17 7.97
CA LEU A 77 0.91 -2.01 8.68
C LEU A 77 -0.50 -1.71 8.17
N TYR A 78 -1.43 -1.48 9.08
CA TYR A 78 -2.83 -1.20 8.78
C TYR A 78 -3.35 -0.08 9.68
N ASP A 79 -4.52 0.46 9.38
CA ASP A 79 -5.17 1.46 10.22
C ASP A 79 -5.75 0.79 11.46
N ASP A 80 -5.02 0.90 12.57
CA ASP A 80 -5.43 0.41 13.90
C ASP A 80 -6.09 1.49 14.77
N GLY A 81 -6.31 2.67 14.20
CA GLY A 81 -6.88 3.83 14.90
C GLY A 81 -5.87 4.68 15.68
N THR A 82 -4.58 4.30 15.68
CA THR A 82 -3.52 5.04 16.40
C THR A 82 -2.73 6.00 15.52
N TYR A 83 -2.77 5.82 14.19
CA TYR A 83 -2.04 6.67 13.25
C TYR A 83 -2.76 8.00 13.00
N ALA A 84 -2.08 9.12 13.26
CA ALA A 84 -2.58 10.44 12.90
C ALA A 84 -2.48 10.70 11.40
N SER A 85 -1.50 10.09 10.74
CA SER A 85 -1.27 10.22 9.30
C SER A 85 -0.50 9.01 8.75
N LYS A 86 -0.42 8.93 7.44
CA LYS A 86 0.38 7.90 6.75
C LYS A 86 1.89 8.09 6.94
N ILE A 87 2.32 9.28 7.35
CA ILE A 87 3.72 9.57 7.68
C ILE A 87 4.22 8.62 8.79
N GLU A 88 3.50 8.55 9.90
CA GLU A 88 3.83 7.66 11.02
C GLU A 88 3.81 6.19 10.61
N MET A 89 2.88 5.81 9.75
CA MET A 89 2.80 4.46 9.22
C MET A 89 4.03 4.10 8.38
N PHE A 90 4.54 5.00 7.55
CA PHE A 90 5.77 4.80 6.80
C PHE A 90 6.99 4.72 7.71
N GLU A 91 7.03 5.51 8.79
CA GLU A 91 8.08 5.43 9.79
C GLU A 91 8.10 4.03 10.44
N ASP A 92 6.95 3.52 10.83
CA ASP A 92 6.82 2.18 11.41
C ASP A 92 7.19 1.09 10.38
N ALA A 93 6.78 1.22 9.14
CA ALA A 93 7.13 0.29 8.07
C ALA A 93 8.64 0.22 7.85
N SER A 94 9.32 1.36 7.87
CA SER A 94 10.77 1.46 7.80
C SER A 94 11.45 0.68 8.93
N GLN A 95 10.93 0.78 10.14
CA GLN A 95 11.44 0.02 11.30
C GLN A 95 11.21 -1.48 11.14
N VAL A 96 10.04 -1.88 10.66
CA VAL A 96 9.68 -3.29 10.43
C VAL A 96 10.63 -3.95 9.44
N ILE A 97 10.96 -3.28 8.34
CA ILE A 97 11.90 -3.83 7.34
C ILE A 97 13.38 -3.57 7.66
N GLY A 98 13.66 -2.74 8.66
CA GLY A 98 15.03 -2.43 9.09
C GLY A 98 15.83 -1.57 8.11
N VAL A 99 15.17 -0.73 7.33
CA VAL A 99 15.81 0.16 6.34
C VAL A 99 15.40 1.61 6.63
N PRO A 100 16.36 2.54 6.77
CA PRO A 100 16.04 3.96 6.97
C PRO A 100 15.23 4.54 5.81
N LEU A 101 14.30 5.43 6.09
CA LEU A 101 13.43 6.03 5.06
C LEU A 101 14.17 6.66 3.88
N PRO A 102 15.30 7.37 4.05
CA PRO A 102 16.05 7.87 2.89
C PRO A 102 16.54 6.78 1.92
N ASP A 103 16.70 5.56 2.42
CA ASP A 103 17.18 4.40 1.64
C ASP A 103 16.01 3.49 1.19
N CYS A 104 14.79 3.78 1.62
CA CYS A 104 13.60 3.06 1.18
C CYS A 104 13.11 3.55 -0.19
N ALA A 105 12.49 2.66 -0.95
CA ALA A 105 11.57 3.02 -2.01
C ALA A 105 10.14 2.82 -1.50
N ILE A 106 9.27 3.80 -1.75
CA ILE A 106 7.84 3.71 -1.45
C ILE A 106 7.09 3.73 -2.76
N ILE A 107 6.18 2.78 -2.93
CA ILE A 107 5.30 2.70 -4.09
C ILE A 107 3.92 3.18 -3.67
N GLU A 108 3.42 4.20 -4.31
CA GLU A 108 2.17 4.88 -4.00
C GLU A 108 1.35 5.17 -5.26
N ASP A 109 0.05 5.43 -5.07
CA ASP A 109 -0.89 5.69 -6.17
C ASP A 109 -1.69 6.99 -6.00
N SER A 110 -1.53 7.71 -4.89
CA SER A 110 -2.27 8.92 -4.58
C SER A 110 -1.36 10.10 -4.23
N ILE A 111 -1.81 11.30 -4.53
CA ILE A 111 -1.07 12.54 -4.19
C ILE A 111 -0.83 12.62 -2.67
N SER A 112 -1.85 12.33 -1.86
CA SER A 112 -1.70 12.38 -0.40
C SER A 112 -0.68 11.37 0.13
N GLY A 113 -0.66 10.16 -0.44
CA GLY A 113 0.34 9.14 -0.11
C GLY A 113 1.75 9.55 -0.52
N ILE A 114 1.91 10.12 -1.70
CA ILE A 114 3.19 10.64 -2.20
C ILE A 114 3.71 11.75 -1.28
N GLN A 115 2.85 12.70 -0.90
CA GLN A 115 3.21 13.78 0.02
C GLN A 115 3.60 13.25 1.40
N SER A 116 2.87 12.28 1.92
CA SER A 116 3.19 11.63 3.19
C SER A 116 4.53 10.89 3.13
N ALA A 117 4.82 10.21 2.03
CA ALA A 117 6.09 9.54 1.81
C ALA A 117 7.27 10.53 1.80
N TRP A 118 7.12 11.64 1.09
CA TRP A 118 8.13 12.70 1.09
C TRP A 118 8.35 13.29 2.50
N GLN A 119 7.27 13.61 3.20
CA GLN A 119 7.31 14.18 4.54
C GLN A 119 7.90 13.20 5.57
N SER A 120 7.75 11.90 5.35
CA SER A 120 8.36 10.89 6.23
C SER A 120 9.89 10.79 6.08
N GLY A 121 10.44 11.33 5.01
CA GLY A 121 11.89 11.28 4.73
C GLY A 121 12.27 10.38 3.56
N CYS A 122 11.32 9.70 2.93
CA CYS A 122 11.58 8.91 1.73
C CYS A 122 11.98 9.81 0.57
N ARG A 123 13.00 9.39 -0.19
CA ARG A 123 13.54 10.14 -1.34
C ARG A 123 13.40 9.39 -2.66
N ASN A 124 12.83 8.19 -2.62
CA ASN A 124 12.66 7.31 -3.79
C ASN A 124 11.21 6.87 -3.86
N ILE A 125 10.35 7.73 -4.42
CA ILE A 125 8.92 7.45 -4.52
C ILE A 125 8.62 7.01 -5.95
N ILE A 126 8.03 5.83 -6.09
CA ILE A 126 7.56 5.28 -7.35
C ILE A 126 6.03 5.39 -7.35
N VAL A 127 5.47 5.97 -8.39
CA VAL A 127 4.02 6.18 -8.49
C VAL A 127 3.41 5.22 -9.49
N VAL A 128 2.37 4.50 -9.07
CA VAL A 128 1.52 3.73 -9.98
C VAL A 128 0.40 4.65 -10.47
N ASP A 129 0.43 5.01 -11.73
CA ASP A 129 -0.53 5.95 -12.32
C ASP A 129 -1.77 5.22 -12.83
N SER A 130 -2.81 5.17 -12.00
CA SER A 130 -4.13 4.66 -12.37
C SER A 130 -5.11 5.77 -12.80
N ALA A 131 -4.72 7.04 -12.64
CA ALA A 131 -5.58 8.20 -12.89
C ALA A 131 -5.20 9.00 -14.15
N ASN A 132 -4.19 8.54 -14.91
CA ASN A 132 -3.65 9.22 -16.09
C ASN A 132 -3.16 10.64 -15.78
N LYS A 133 -2.41 10.80 -14.70
CA LYS A 133 -1.87 12.07 -14.19
C LYS A 133 -0.34 12.09 -14.14
N ARG A 134 0.32 11.38 -15.04
CA ARG A 134 1.78 11.22 -15.05
C ARG A 134 2.52 12.56 -14.91
N GLN A 135 2.14 13.57 -15.69
CA GLN A 135 2.81 14.87 -15.66
C GLN A 135 2.70 15.57 -14.30
N GLU A 136 1.56 15.41 -13.63
CA GLU A 136 1.36 15.95 -12.27
C GLU A 136 2.24 15.22 -11.25
N TYR A 137 2.26 13.89 -11.31
CA TYR A 137 3.05 13.07 -10.38
C TYR A 137 4.55 13.28 -10.53
N GLU A 138 5.05 13.42 -11.75
CA GLU A 138 6.47 13.63 -12.04
C GLU A 138 7.04 14.92 -11.43
N GLN A 139 6.19 15.89 -11.16
CA GLN A 139 6.58 17.17 -10.57
C GLN A 139 6.59 17.16 -9.04
N LEU A 140 6.06 16.12 -8.41
CA LEU A 140 5.99 16.04 -6.95
C LEU A 140 7.36 15.69 -6.36
N PRO A 141 7.72 16.29 -5.19
CA PRO A 141 9.00 16.02 -4.55
C PRO A 141 9.18 14.53 -4.24
N GLY A 142 10.36 14.01 -4.54
CA GLY A 142 10.75 12.64 -4.24
C GLY A 142 10.33 11.61 -5.26
N VAL A 143 9.49 11.95 -6.22
CA VAL A 143 9.06 11.03 -7.28
C VAL A 143 10.21 10.80 -8.25
N VAL A 144 10.67 9.56 -8.32
CA VAL A 144 11.78 9.15 -9.18
C VAL A 144 11.32 8.39 -10.42
N LYS A 145 10.12 7.82 -10.37
CA LYS A 145 9.55 7.08 -11.49
C LYS A 145 8.02 7.05 -11.39
N VAL A 146 7.36 7.15 -12.52
CA VAL A 146 5.92 6.92 -12.65
C VAL A 146 5.72 5.72 -13.59
N ILE A 147 4.98 4.73 -13.13
CA ILE A 147 4.71 3.49 -13.85
C ILE A 147 3.21 3.33 -14.05
N ASN A 148 2.81 2.56 -15.04
CA ASN A 148 1.41 2.15 -15.21
C ASN A 148 1.14 0.83 -14.53
N THR A 149 2.08 -0.11 -14.59
CA THR A 149 2.04 -1.41 -13.93
C THR A 149 3.43 -1.76 -13.38
N PHE A 150 3.50 -2.81 -12.55
CA PHE A 150 4.78 -3.32 -12.04
C PHE A 150 5.66 -3.92 -13.14
N GLU A 151 5.10 -4.21 -14.31
CA GLU A 151 5.88 -4.66 -15.48
C GLU A 151 6.85 -3.59 -15.98
N ASP A 152 6.65 -2.34 -15.62
CA ASP A 152 7.52 -1.22 -15.96
C ASP A 152 8.77 -1.10 -15.05
N LEU A 153 8.86 -1.94 -14.01
CA LEU A 153 9.97 -1.95 -13.06
C LEU A 153 11.11 -2.89 -13.45
#